data_c933ecc7806c8599bee62346a654f6b0
#
_entry.id   c933ecc7806c8599bee62346a654f6b0
#
_cell.length_a   1.000
_cell.length_b   1.000
_cell.length_c   1.000
_cell.angle_alpha   90.00
_cell.angle_beta   90.00
_cell.angle_gamma   90.00
#
_symmetry.space_group_name_H-M   'P 1'
#
loop_
_entity.id
_entity.type
_entity.pdbx_description
1 polymer ?
#
loop_
_entity_poly.entity_id
_entity_poly.type
_entity_poly.pdbx_seq_one_letter_code
_entity_poly.pdbx_strand_id
1 'polypeptide(L)'
;ITRRVFGAYVSTYDFQRAVEDKATVPLYYDARGDKLGISVGDLNERIAAKLEELETKDIDVAQRLEQELKRDYHIITADKRLDQVAQDFVDSYSKVWETGKAMLVCIDKITCVKMYNRIANYWDERISELTAKLPTIKDEQEEQYRKRQISWMRETRMAVVVSEEQG
;
A
#
# COMPACT_ATOMS: atom_id res chain seq x y z
N ILE A 1 -7.94 -8.43 -23.74
CA ILE A 1 -8.18 -9.90 -23.79
C ILE A 1 -9.68 -10.17 -23.94
N THR A 2 -10.56 -9.70 -23.03
CA THR A 2 -12.01 -10.02 -23.03
C THR A 2 -12.70 -9.72 -24.36
N ARG A 3 -12.48 -8.52 -24.94
CA ARG A 3 -13.07 -8.13 -26.22
C ARG A 3 -12.59 -8.97 -27.38
N ARG A 4 -11.35 -9.46 -27.34
CA ARG A 4 -10.78 -10.34 -28.40
C ARG A 4 -11.33 -11.75 -28.34
N VAL A 5 -11.69 -12.24 -27.14
CA VAL A 5 -12.17 -13.61 -26.91
C VAL A 5 -13.71 -13.70 -27.04
N PHE A 6 -14.41 -12.71 -26.48
CA PHE A 6 -15.88 -12.73 -26.34
C PHE A 6 -16.62 -11.75 -27.27
N GLY A 7 -15.89 -10.96 -28.08
CA GLY A 7 -16.50 -9.99 -28.99
C GLY A 7 -16.80 -8.64 -28.34
N ALA A 8 -17.69 -7.86 -28.96
CA ALA A 8 -18.08 -6.55 -28.47
C ALA A 8 -18.86 -6.65 -27.15
N TYR A 9 -18.64 -5.67 -26.24
CA TYR A 9 -19.42 -5.61 -25.02
C TYR A 9 -20.88 -5.30 -25.28
N VAL A 10 -21.77 -6.07 -24.71
CA VAL A 10 -23.23 -5.84 -24.76
C VAL A 10 -23.58 -4.71 -23.76
N SER A 11 -22.91 -4.67 -22.64
CA SER A 11 -23.05 -3.64 -21.62
C SER A 11 -21.74 -3.51 -20.85
N THR A 12 -21.39 -2.30 -20.42
CA THR A 12 -20.28 -2.03 -19.52
C THR A 12 -20.81 -1.38 -18.25
N TYR A 13 -20.44 -1.95 -17.12
CA TYR A 13 -20.65 -1.34 -15.80
C TYR A 13 -19.25 -0.93 -15.30
N ASP A 14 -18.86 0.28 -15.66
CA ASP A 14 -17.56 0.81 -15.32
C ASP A 14 -17.54 1.43 -13.90
N PHE A 15 -16.35 1.82 -13.49
CA PHE A 15 -16.13 2.42 -12.19
C PHE A 15 -16.92 3.72 -11.99
N GLN A 16 -17.00 4.58 -13.01
CA GLN A 16 -17.72 5.85 -12.92
C GLN A 16 -19.22 5.60 -12.66
N ARG A 17 -19.81 4.67 -13.40
CA ARG A 17 -21.21 4.30 -13.26
C ARG A 17 -21.50 3.67 -11.89
N ALA A 18 -20.56 2.88 -11.35
CA ALA A 18 -20.68 2.31 -10.02
C ALA A 18 -20.70 3.39 -8.91
N VAL A 19 -19.95 4.48 -9.10
CA VAL A 19 -19.98 5.64 -8.18
C VAL A 19 -21.29 6.44 -8.32
N GLU A 20 -21.74 6.68 -9.55
CA GLU A 20 -23.01 7.38 -9.84
C GLU A 20 -24.22 6.63 -9.24
N ASP A 21 -24.24 5.31 -9.38
CA ASP A 21 -25.27 4.43 -8.81
C ASP A 21 -25.11 4.22 -7.28
N LYS A 22 -24.10 4.83 -6.65
CA LYS A 22 -23.79 4.69 -5.21
C LYS A 22 -23.49 3.23 -4.80
N ALA A 23 -23.09 2.39 -5.74
CA ALA A 23 -22.65 1.03 -5.47
C ALA A 23 -21.22 1.00 -4.90
N THR A 24 -20.42 2.01 -5.19
CA THR A 24 -19.07 2.21 -4.65
C THR A 24 -18.88 3.67 -4.23
N VAL A 25 -17.81 3.93 -3.46
CA VAL A 25 -17.40 5.29 -3.08
C VAL A 25 -16.37 5.85 -4.07
N PRO A 26 -16.24 7.18 -4.21
CA PRO A 26 -15.19 7.79 -5.00
C PRO A 26 -13.81 7.34 -4.54
N LEU A 27 -12.89 7.10 -5.49
CA LEU A 27 -11.48 6.84 -5.22
C LEU A 27 -10.68 8.12 -5.32
N TYR A 28 -9.85 8.35 -4.31
CA TYR A 28 -8.83 9.39 -4.32
C TYR A 28 -7.46 8.71 -4.38
N TYR A 29 -6.70 9.05 -5.40
CA TYR A 29 -5.36 8.49 -5.62
C TYR A 29 -4.30 9.49 -5.17
N ASP A 30 -3.40 9.07 -4.26
CA ASP A 30 -2.24 9.83 -3.81
C ASP A 30 -0.96 9.06 -4.13
N ALA A 31 -0.19 9.54 -5.09
CA ALA A 31 1.08 8.93 -5.51
C ALA A 31 2.22 9.44 -4.62
N ARG A 32 2.74 8.58 -3.74
CA ARG A 32 3.84 8.92 -2.82
C ARG A 32 5.21 8.38 -3.23
N GLY A 33 5.33 7.91 -4.47
CA GLY A 33 6.55 7.32 -5.00
C GLY A 33 7.80 8.18 -4.83
N ASP A 34 7.67 9.48 -5.07
CA ASP A 34 8.79 10.43 -4.96
C ASP A 34 9.35 10.55 -3.54
N LYS A 35 8.48 10.47 -2.52
CA LYS A 35 8.89 10.47 -1.11
C LYS A 35 9.63 9.21 -0.70
N LEU A 36 9.37 8.11 -1.40
CA LEU A 36 9.93 6.79 -1.11
C LEU A 36 11.10 6.42 -2.02
N GLY A 37 11.61 7.37 -2.81
CA GLY A 37 12.82 7.22 -3.63
C GLY A 37 12.65 6.33 -4.87
N ILE A 38 11.41 6.08 -5.31
CA ILE A 38 11.10 5.46 -6.61
C ILE A 38 10.16 6.38 -7.36
N SER A 39 10.56 6.82 -8.54
CA SER A 39 9.64 7.44 -9.47
C SER A 39 8.68 6.34 -9.99
N VAL A 40 7.44 6.39 -9.57
CA VAL A 40 6.40 5.39 -9.90
C VAL A 40 6.17 5.34 -11.42
N GLY A 41 6.35 6.45 -12.12
CA GLY A 41 6.27 6.51 -13.58
C GLY A 41 7.27 5.59 -14.27
N ASP A 42 8.53 5.66 -13.86
CA ASP A 42 9.62 4.86 -14.43
C ASP A 42 9.42 3.34 -14.18
N LEU A 43 8.94 2.95 -13.01
CA LEU A 43 8.67 1.54 -12.69
C LEU A 43 7.46 0.98 -13.46
N ASN A 44 6.36 1.73 -13.55
CA ASN A 44 5.17 1.30 -14.29
C ASN A 44 5.41 1.24 -15.80
N GLU A 45 6.13 2.21 -16.36
CA GLU A 45 6.53 2.20 -17.79
C GLU A 45 7.47 1.03 -18.09
N ARG A 46 8.41 0.73 -17.19
CA ARG A 46 9.30 -0.42 -17.33
C ARG A 46 8.57 -1.76 -17.23
N ILE A 47 7.61 -1.89 -16.31
CA ILE A 47 6.77 -3.09 -16.18
C ILE A 47 5.87 -3.23 -17.42
N ALA A 48 5.25 -2.17 -17.91
CA ALA A 48 4.40 -2.20 -19.11
C ALA A 48 5.20 -2.55 -20.37
N ALA A 49 6.36 -1.93 -20.59
CA ALA A 49 7.25 -2.26 -21.71
C ALA A 49 7.72 -3.71 -21.65
N LYS A 50 7.97 -4.24 -20.45
CA LYS A 50 8.39 -5.63 -20.27
C LYS A 50 7.26 -6.64 -20.49
N LEU A 51 6.02 -6.31 -20.13
CA LEU A 51 4.87 -7.14 -20.41
C LEU A 51 4.57 -7.20 -21.91
N GLU A 52 4.82 -6.12 -22.65
CA GLU A 52 4.69 -6.06 -24.10
C GLU A 52 5.76 -6.89 -24.80
N GLU A 53 6.98 -6.93 -24.26
CA GLU A 53 8.11 -7.75 -24.72
C GLU A 53 7.88 -9.27 -24.49
N LEU A 54 7.11 -9.64 -23.45
CA LEU A 54 6.74 -11.03 -23.13
C LEU A 54 5.75 -11.66 -24.12
N GLU A 55 5.06 -10.88 -24.93
CA GLU A 55 4.19 -11.40 -26.00
C GLU A 55 5.02 -11.98 -27.18
N THR A 56 6.33 -11.71 -27.23
CA THR A 56 7.27 -12.31 -28.17
C THR A 56 7.91 -13.55 -27.56
N LYS A 57 7.70 -14.71 -28.19
CA LYS A 57 8.09 -16.06 -27.73
C LYS A 57 9.62 -16.34 -27.80
N ASP A 58 10.47 -15.45 -27.29
CA ASP A 58 11.90 -15.64 -27.32
C ASP A 58 12.43 -16.01 -25.92
N ILE A 59 13.07 -17.19 -25.80
CA ILE A 59 13.59 -17.76 -24.54
C ILE A 59 14.63 -16.83 -23.90
N ASP A 60 15.41 -16.11 -24.70
CA ASP A 60 16.43 -15.15 -24.21
C ASP A 60 15.78 -13.94 -23.52
N VAL A 61 14.61 -13.52 -23.98
CA VAL A 61 13.84 -12.42 -23.38
C VAL A 61 13.28 -12.82 -22.01
N ALA A 62 12.80 -14.06 -21.88
CA ALA A 62 12.26 -14.58 -20.63
C ALA A 62 13.35 -14.65 -19.53
N GLN A 63 14.57 -15.04 -19.86
CA GLN A 63 15.69 -15.11 -18.90
C GLN A 63 16.16 -13.71 -18.46
N ARG A 64 16.23 -12.74 -19.38
CA ARG A 64 16.57 -11.34 -19.05
C ARG A 64 15.52 -10.71 -18.15
N LEU A 65 14.25 -10.95 -18.45
CA LEU A 65 13.13 -10.49 -17.64
C LEU A 65 13.18 -11.07 -16.22
N GLU A 66 13.44 -12.37 -16.09
CA GLU A 66 13.58 -13.01 -14.78
C GLU A 66 14.71 -12.37 -13.94
N GLN A 67 15.87 -12.06 -14.56
CA GLN A 67 16.97 -11.40 -13.89
C GLN A 67 16.62 -9.95 -13.46
N GLU A 68 15.94 -9.19 -14.30
CA GLU A 68 15.52 -7.83 -13.98
C GLU A 68 14.42 -7.81 -12.90
N LEU A 69 13.45 -8.73 -12.97
CA LEU A 69 12.44 -8.89 -11.93
C LEU A 69 13.07 -9.27 -10.58
N LYS A 70 14.10 -10.13 -10.58
CA LYS A 70 14.86 -10.44 -9.37
C LYS A 70 15.55 -9.21 -8.80
N ARG A 71 16.16 -8.38 -9.67
CA ARG A 71 16.80 -7.12 -9.24
C ARG A 71 15.78 -6.14 -8.67
N ASP A 72 14.66 -5.94 -9.36
CA ASP A 72 13.61 -5.03 -8.91
C ASP A 72 12.96 -5.53 -7.61
N TYR A 73 12.82 -6.85 -7.45
CA TYR A 73 12.39 -7.46 -6.20
C TYR A 73 13.33 -7.10 -5.04
N HIS A 74 14.63 -7.22 -5.20
CA HIS A 74 15.61 -6.86 -4.17
C HIS A 74 15.54 -5.36 -3.81
N ILE A 75 15.30 -4.48 -4.78
CA ILE A 75 15.15 -3.05 -4.53
C ILE A 75 13.85 -2.79 -3.75
N ILE A 76 12.75 -3.41 -4.16
CA ILE A 76 11.43 -3.23 -3.54
C ILE A 76 11.42 -3.77 -2.12
N THR A 77 12.09 -4.90 -1.86
CA THR A 77 12.13 -5.57 -0.57
C THR A 77 13.33 -5.20 0.30
N ALA A 78 14.15 -4.23 -0.12
CA ALA A 78 15.28 -3.75 0.66
C ALA A 78 14.83 -3.20 2.03
N ASP A 79 15.50 -3.59 3.10
CA ASP A 79 15.10 -3.25 4.47
C ASP A 79 14.92 -1.75 4.67
N LYS A 80 15.86 -0.92 4.19
CA LYS A 80 15.75 0.54 4.27
C LYS A 80 14.47 1.07 3.62
N ARG A 81 14.06 0.49 2.49
CA ARG A 81 12.83 0.88 1.82
C ARG A 81 11.60 0.44 2.60
N LEU A 82 11.60 -0.81 3.09
CA LEU A 82 10.50 -1.32 3.90
C LEU A 82 10.29 -0.46 5.16
N ASP A 83 11.38 0.00 5.79
CA ASP A 83 11.32 0.91 6.93
C ASP A 83 10.69 2.26 6.55
N GLN A 84 11.11 2.86 5.43
CA GLN A 84 10.53 4.12 4.94
C GLN A 84 9.03 3.98 4.64
N VAL A 85 8.63 2.88 3.98
CA VAL A 85 7.21 2.62 3.67
C VAL A 85 6.40 2.41 4.95
N ALA A 86 6.93 1.65 5.93
CA ALA A 86 6.26 1.41 7.19
C ALA A 86 6.06 2.70 7.99
N GLN A 87 7.09 3.54 8.05
CA GLN A 87 7.03 4.83 8.72
C GLN A 87 6.02 5.78 8.05
N ASP A 88 6.07 5.93 6.71
CA ASP A 88 5.11 6.77 5.97
C ASP A 88 3.67 6.26 6.12
N PHE A 89 3.48 4.94 6.13
CA PHE A 89 2.16 4.33 6.36
C PHE A 89 1.61 4.70 7.75
N VAL A 90 2.41 4.53 8.81
CA VAL A 90 2.01 4.88 10.18
C VAL A 90 1.73 6.36 10.31
N ASP A 91 2.62 7.21 9.80
CA ASP A 91 2.46 8.66 9.83
C ASP A 91 1.20 9.14 9.11
N SER A 92 0.87 8.52 7.99
CA SER A 92 -0.33 8.87 7.22
C SER A 92 -1.60 8.35 7.87
N TYR A 93 -1.63 7.08 8.23
CA TYR A 93 -2.85 6.46 8.76
C TYR A 93 -3.20 6.99 10.15
N SER A 94 -2.19 7.28 10.99
CA SER A 94 -2.43 7.91 12.29
C SER A 94 -3.05 9.30 12.21
N LYS A 95 -2.86 10.04 11.09
CA LYS A 95 -3.45 11.37 10.88
C LYS A 95 -4.91 11.33 10.44
N VAL A 96 -5.30 10.26 9.71
CA VAL A 96 -6.66 10.09 9.18
C VAL A 96 -7.46 9.07 9.99
N TRP A 97 -7.16 8.95 11.27
CA TRP A 97 -7.68 7.95 12.20
C TRP A 97 -9.21 7.87 12.29
N GLU A 98 -9.92 8.97 12.02
CA GLU A 98 -11.40 9.00 12.06
C GLU A 98 -12.03 8.38 10.81
N THR A 99 -11.27 8.07 9.75
CA THR A 99 -11.81 7.70 8.44
C THR A 99 -11.95 6.20 8.19
N GLY A 100 -11.57 5.36 9.14
CA GLY A 100 -11.86 3.93 9.07
C GLY A 100 -10.65 3.00 8.98
N LYS A 101 -10.73 1.98 8.12
CA LYS A 101 -9.75 0.89 8.03
C LYS A 101 -8.69 1.16 6.99
N ALA A 102 -7.49 0.60 7.18
CA ALA A 102 -6.41 0.62 6.20
C ALA A 102 -6.06 -0.81 5.76
N MET A 103 -5.57 -0.93 4.54
CA MET A 103 -5.03 -2.18 4.00
C MET A 103 -3.69 -1.88 3.31
N LEU A 104 -2.64 -2.58 3.73
CA LEU A 104 -1.35 -2.56 3.06
C LEU A 104 -1.17 -3.84 2.25
N VAL A 105 -0.98 -3.70 0.94
CA VAL A 105 -0.73 -4.83 0.05
C VAL A 105 0.78 -4.98 -0.15
N CYS A 106 1.29 -6.17 0.12
CA CYS A 106 2.71 -6.51 -0.02
C CYS A 106 2.94 -7.41 -1.22
N ILE A 107 4.16 -7.41 -1.75
CA ILE A 107 4.54 -8.17 -2.95
C ILE A 107 4.53 -9.69 -2.70
N ASP A 108 4.80 -10.13 -1.48
CA ASP A 108 4.82 -11.53 -1.07
C ASP A 108 4.53 -11.71 0.43
N LYS A 109 4.36 -12.98 0.84
CA LYS A 109 4.05 -13.37 2.23
C LYS A 109 5.16 -12.97 3.21
N ILE A 110 6.43 -13.13 2.83
CA ILE A 110 7.59 -12.82 3.67
C ILE A 110 7.67 -11.32 3.92
N THR A 111 7.52 -10.52 2.86
CA THR A 111 7.46 -9.06 2.96
C THR A 111 6.28 -8.60 3.79
N CYS A 112 5.13 -9.27 3.69
CA CYS A 112 3.96 -8.96 4.50
C CYS A 112 4.25 -9.12 6.01
N VAL A 113 4.89 -10.20 6.43
CA VAL A 113 5.29 -10.40 7.84
C VAL A 113 6.36 -9.38 8.28
N LYS A 114 7.34 -9.10 7.41
CA LYS A 114 8.34 -8.06 7.70
C LYS A 114 7.70 -6.69 7.89
N MET A 115 6.73 -6.34 7.06
CA MET A 115 6.00 -5.07 7.16
C MET A 115 5.13 -5.01 8.41
N TYR A 116 4.45 -6.10 8.76
CA TYR A 116 3.68 -6.19 10.00
C TYR A 116 4.54 -5.83 11.22
N ASN A 117 5.72 -6.45 11.35
CA ASN A 117 6.61 -6.21 12.49
C ASN A 117 7.11 -4.75 12.53
N ARG A 118 7.47 -4.17 11.38
CA ARG A 118 7.92 -2.78 11.29
C ARG A 118 6.81 -1.79 11.65
N ILE A 119 5.63 -2.02 11.08
CA ILE A 119 4.47 -1.16 11.36
C ILE A 119 4.09 -1.24 12.84
N ALA A 120 4.13 -2.42 13.46
CA ALA A 120 3.86 -2.57 14.89
C ALA A 120 4.81 -1.73 15.74
N ASN A 121 6.12 -1.77 15.44
CA ASN A 121 7.11 -0.99 16.14
C ASN A 121 6.87 0.52 15.98
N TYR A 122 6.71 1.02 14.74
CA TYR A 122 6.43 2.43 14.49
C TYR A 122 5.08 2.89 15.06
N TRP A 123 4.11 1.99 15.13
CA TRP A 123 2.80 2.27 15.74
C TRP A 123 2.93 2.52 17.24
N ASP A 124 3.68 1.68 17.94
CA ASP A 124 3.95 1.83 19.37
C ASP A 124 4.81 3.07 19.67
N GLU A 125 5.81 3.35 18.84
CA GLU A 125 6.59 4.59 18.91
C GLU A 125 5.69 5.81 18.73
N ARG A 126 4.78 5.79 17.77
CA ARG A 126 3.86 6.89 17.51
C ARG A 126 2.89 7.13 18.67
N ILE A 127 2.36 6.08 19.28
CA ILE A 127 1.55 6.17 20.50
C ILE A 127 2.35 6.83 21.63
N SER A 128 3.60 6.41 21.80
CA SER A 128 4.50 6.93 22.83
C SER A 128 4.79 8.42 22.62
N GLU A 129 5.11 8.82 21.38
CA GLU A 129 5.33 10.23 21.01
C GLU A 129 4.10 11.11 21.29
N LEU A 130 2.91 10.66 20.85
CA LEU A 130 1.68 11.41 21.04
C LEU A 130 1.35 11.53 22.54
N THR A 131 1.56 10.45 23.30
CA THR A 131 1.33 10.44 24.74
C THR A 131 2.28 11.40 25.47
N ALA A 132 3.56 11.42 25.08
CA ALA A 132 4.57 12.32 25.68
C ALA A 132 4.27 13.81 25.38
N LYS A 133 3.61 14.11 24.27
CA LYS A 133 3.23 15.48 23.88
C LYS A 133 1.98 15.99 24.59
N LEU A 134 1.13 15.12 25.14
CA LEU A 134 -0.13 15.53 25.80
C LEU A 134 0.07 16.62 26.85
N PRO A 135 1.06 16.55 27.79
CA PRO A 135 1.23 17.55 28.84
C PRO A 135 1.63 18.94 28.31
N THR A 136 2.08 19.04 27.06
CA THR A 136 2.51 20.31 26.45
C THR A 136 1.38 21.03 25.73
N ILE A 137 0.23 20.37 25.50
CA ILE A 137 -0.94 20.93 24.82
C ILE A 137 -1.67 21.83 25.80
N LYS A 138 -1.88 23.10 25.40
CA LYS A 138 -2.57 24.10 26.22
C LYS A 138 -4.05 24.27 25.83
N ASP A 139 -4.38 23.89 24.60
CA ASP A 139 -5.75 23.93 24.08
C ASP A 139 -6.51 22.66 24.51
N GLU A 140 -7.62 22.86 25.21
CA GLU A 140 -8.42 21.75 25.74
C GLU A 140 -9.08 20.93 24.62
N GLN A 141 -9.46 21.54 23.49
CA GLN A 141 -10.06 20.84 22.36
C GLN A 141 -9.01 19.97 21.66
N GLU A 142 -7.80 20.49 21.46
CA GLU A 142 -6.69 19.73 20.90
C GLU A 142 -6.27 18.59 21.84
N GLU A 143 -6.21 18.82 23.15
CA GLU A 143 -5.91 17.77 24.13
C GLU A 143 -6.92 16.62 24.06
N GLN A 144 -8.23 16.93 24.04
CA GLN A 144 -9.29 15.93 23.90
C GLN A 144 -9.22 15.18 22.57
N TYR A 145 -8.95 15.88 21.48
CA TYR A 145 -8.75 15.25 20.17
C TYR A 145 -7.57 14.24 20.22
N ARG A 146 -6.43 14.63 20.79
CA ARG A 146 -5.25 13.74 20.92
C ARG A 146 -5.51 12.57 21.84
N LYS A 147 -6.23 12.75 22.93
CA LYS A 147 -6.62 11.65 23.81
C LYS A 147 -7.48 10.61 23.08
N ARG A 148 -8.46 11.06 22.29
CA ARG A 148 -9.30 10.16 21.46
C ARG A 148 -8.46 9.44 20.41
N GLN A 149 -7.54 10.14 19.72
CA GLN A 149 -6.62 9.56 18.75
C GLN A 149 -5.76 8.46 19.38
N ILE A 150 -5.16 8.71 20.54
CA ILE A 150 -4.33 7.73 21.26
C ILE A 150 -5.17 6.52 21.69
N SER A 151 -6.39 6.73 22.19
CA SER A 151 -7.30 5.64 22.56
C SER A 151 -7.61 4.76 21.36
N TRP A 152 -7.97 5.36 20.23
CA TRP A 152 -8.22 4.65 18.99
C TRP A 152 -6.99 3.87 18.51
N MET A 153 -5.80 4.48 18.57
CA MET A 153 -4.56 3.80 18.19
C MET A 153 -4.27 2.57 19.07
N ARG A 154 -4.54 2.64 20.38
CA ARG A 154 -4.37 1.50 21.30
C ARG A 154 -5.38 0.38 21.08
N GLU A 155 -6.56 0.70 20.63
CA GLU A 155 -7.64 -0.25 20.32
C GLU A 155 -7.50 -0.87 18.92
N THR A 156 -6.72 -0.22 18.03
CA THR A 156 -6.52 -0.67 16.66
C THR A 156 -5.83 -2.03 16.62
N ARG A 157 -6.39 -2.96 15.85
CA ARG A 157 -5.85 -4.31 15.64
C ARG A 157 -5.29 -4.43 14.24
N MET A 158 -4.11 -5.02 14.13
CA MET A 158 -3.51 -5.41 12.86
C MET A 158 -3.57 -6.91 12.68
N ALA A 159 -3.72 -7.36 11.45
CA ALA A 159 -3.68 -8.77 11.09
C ALA A 159 -2.94 -8.96 9.76
N VAL A 160 -2.21 -10.05 9.65
CA VAL A 160 -1.62 -10.52 8.39
C VAL A 160 -2.63 -11.46 7.73
N VAL A 161 -2.97 -11.17 6.46
CA VAL A 161 -3.86 -12.01 5.65
C VAL A 161 -3.06 -12.53 4.47
N VAL A 162 -2.89 -13.84 4.40
CA VAL A 162 -2.16 -14.53 3.33
C VAL A 162 -2.95 -15.74 2.86
N SER A 163 -2.77 -16.13 1.59
CA SER A 163 -3.36 -17.36 1.08
C SER A 163 -2.66 -18.59 1.69
N GLU A 164 -3.42 -19.65 1.94
CA GLU A 164 -2.83 -20.96 2.26
C GLU A 164 -2.00 -21.48 1.08
N GLU A 165 -0.93 -22.20 1.37
CA GLU A 165 -0.25 -23.00 0.37
C GLU A 165 -1.11 -24.23 0.12
N GLN A 166 -1.54 -24.39 -1.15
CA GLN A 166 -2.05 -25.69 -1.56
C GLN A 166 -0.85 -26.61 -1.64
N GLY A 167 -0.77 -27.54 -0.67
CA GLY A 167 0.19 -28.62 -0.64
C GLY A 167 -0.03 -29.62 -1.78
#